data_36ad7caa789394547d874c15814eb14c
#
_entry.id   36ad7caa789394547d874c15814eb14c
#
_cell.length_a   1.000
_cell.length_b   1.000
_cell.length_c   1.000
_cell.angle_alpha   90.00
_cell.angle_beta   90.00
_cell.angle_gamma   90.00
#
_symmetry.space_group_name_H-M   'P 1'
#
loop_
_entity.id
_entity.type
_entity.pdbx_description
1 polymer ?
#
loop_
_entity_poly.entity_id
_entity_poly.type
_entity_poly.pdbx_seq_one_letter_code
_entity_poly.pdbx_strand_id
1 'polypeptide(L)'
;NTLISFLFSASRNRSNSSVNPTSGNILRFGTEQFISLGNDSPTFNRMRFSYSWFIPTRLINLTKDCRSEDYDSNSCPQTIALQLKVGTIVGELPPYEAFCMGGSSSVRGWGPCDLAVSRSFAEATIEYRFPVWRMISGSLFADAGTDLDSQSDVPGQPGELLNKEGSGFSIGVGVGVKTPIGPIRLDIASKDLSGEMRYTLGVGWKF
;
A
#
# COMPACT_ATOMS: atom_id res chain seq x y z
N ASN A 1 31.75 0.22 -5.45
CA ASN A 1 31.27 -1.06 -4.94
C ASN A 1 30.14 -1.54 -5.86
N THR A 2 30.19 -2.80 -6.27
CA THR A 2 29.13 -3.43 -7.09
C THR A 2 28.24 -4.25 -6.17
N LEU A 3 26.94 -3.95 -6.17
CA LEU A 3 25.94 -4.68 -5.41
C LEU A 3 25.23 -5.66 -6.35
N ILE A 4 25.19 -6.93 -6.01
CA ILE A 4 24.48 -7.98 -6.74
C ILE A 4 23.30 -8.41 -5.88
N SER A 5 22.10 -8.51 -6.46
CA SER A 5 20.93 -9.03 -5.75
C SER A 5 20.36 -10.29 -6.40
N PHE A 6 19.87 -11.20 -5.56
CA PHE A 6 19.11 -12.38 -5.94
C PHE A 6 17.71 -12.26 -5.35
N LEU A 7 16.72 -12.08 -6.24
CA LEU A 7 15.32 -11.95 -5.87
C LEU A 7 14.61 -13.29 -6.00
N PHE A 8 13.98 -13.74 -4.90
CA PHE A 8 12.97 -14.78 -4.92
C PHE A 8 11.62 -14.17 -4.59
N SER A 9 10.61 -14.45 -5.41
CA SER A 9 9.24 -13.99 -5.16
C SER A 9 8.24 -15.12 -5.37
N ALA A 10 7.26 -15.20 -4.48
CA ALA A 10 6.13 -16.10 -4.57
C ALA A 10 4.83 -15.32 -4.43
N SER A 11 3.88 -15.58 -5.31
CA SER A 11 2.57 -14.96 -5.24
C SER A 11 1.46 -15.98 -5.45
N ARG A 12 0.37 -15.82 -4.70
CA ARG A 12 -0.86 -16.60 -4.86
C ARG A 12 -2.02 -15.64 -5.01
N ASN A 13 -2.62 -15.62 -6.18
CA ASN A 13 -3.78 -14.81 -6.47
C ASN A 13 -5.02 -15.71 -6.56
N ARG A 14 -6.01 -15.46 -5.70
CA ARG A 14 -7.35 -16.08 -5.68
C ARG A 14 -8.45 -15.03 -5.75
N SER A 15 -8.15 -13.87 -6.29
CA SER A 15 -9.16 -12.85 -6.54
C SER A 15 -9.95 -13.14 -7.80
N ASN A 16 -11.17 -12.63 -7.87
CA ASN A 16 -12.05 -12.76 -9.05
C ASN A 16 -11.60 -11.90 -10.25
N SER A 17 -10.70 -10.94 -10.05
CA SER A 17 -10.19 -10.06 -11.11
C SER A 17 -8.79 -9.56 -10.75
N SER A 18 -7.91 -9.46 -11.75
CA SER A 18 -6.58 -8.86 -11.58
C SER A 18 -6.58 -7.33 -11.67
N VAL A 19 -7.60 -6.75 -12.29
CA VAL A 19 -7.68 -5.29 -12.51
C VAL A 19 -8.56 -4.60 -11.47
N ASN A 20 -9.70 -5.20 -11.15
CA ASN A 20 -10.65 -4.68 -10.16
C ASN A 20 -11.17 -5.81 -9.27
N PRO A 21 -10.36 -6.29 -8.32
CA PRO A 21 -10.76 -7.36 -7.44
C PRO A 21 -11.86 -6.90 -6.48
N THR A 22 -12.96 -7.65 -6.42
CA THR A 22 -14.07 -7.44 -5.52
C THR A 22 -14.32 -8.59 -4.55
N SER A 23 -13.67 -9.75 -4.81
CA SER A 23 -13.74 -10.92 -3.92
C SER A 23 -12.45 -11.73 -3.98
N GLY A 24 -12.18 -12.49 -2.91
CA GLY A 24 -11.01 -13.37 -2.81
C GLY A 24 -9.83 -12.73 -2.11
N ASN A 25 -8.63 -13.24 -2.36
CA ASN A 25 -7.42 -12.77 -1.70
C ASN A 25 -6.19 -12.87 -2.60
N ILE A 26 -5.18 -12.06 -2.26
CA ILE A 26 -3.87 -12.06 -2.90
C ILE A 26 -2.82 -12.11 -1.79
N LEU A 27 -1.90 -13.06 -1.89
CA LEU A 27 -0.76 -13.19 -1.00
C LEU A 27 0.50 -13.05 -1.83
N ARG A 28 1.45 -12.22 -1.36
CA ARG A 28 2.76 -12.05 -1.98
C ARG A 28 3.84 -12.13 -0.91
N PHE A 29 4.88 -12.83 -1.24
CA PHE A 29 6.12 -12.90 -0.46
C PHE A 29 7.29 -12.63 -1.38
N GLY A 30 8.24 -11.84 -0.92
CA GLY A 30 9.49 -11.57 -1.63
C GLY A 30 10.65 -11.57 -0.66
N THR A 31 11.75 -12.18 -1.04
CA THR A 31 13.04 -12.08 -0.34
C THR A 31 14.11 -11.75 -1.35
N GLU A 32 14.95 -10.79 -1.02
CA GLU A 32 16.02 -10.30 -1.88
C GLU A 32 17.33 -10.31 -1.10
N GLN A 33 18.26 -11.19 -1.53
CA GLN A 33 19.58 -11.28 -0.95
C GLN A 33 20.52 -10.35 -1.71
N PHE A 34 21.11 -9.42 -0.99
CA PHE A 34 22.14 -8.52 -1.50
C PHE A 34 23.51 -8.99 -1.07
N ILE A 35 24.43 -9.03 -2.03
CA ILE A 35 25.83 -9.37 -1.82
C ILE A 35 26.65 -8.28 -2.52
N SER A 36 27.52 -7.64 -1.78
CA SER A 36 28.43 -6.65 -2.36
C SER A 36 29.78 -7.29 -2.67
N LEU A 37 30.38 -6.89 -3.80
CA LEU A 37 31.71 -7.30 -4.20
C LEU A 37 32.71 -6.20 -3.83
N GLY A 38 33.62 -6.48 -2.89
CA GLY A 38 34.66 -5.57 -2.43
C GLY A 38 34.98 -5.78 -0.94
N ASN A 39 36.04 -5.13 -0.46
CA ASN A 39 36.36 -5.11 0.95
C ASN A 39 35.39 -4.18 1.68
N ASP A 40 34.94 -4.56 2.89
CA ASP A 40 33.97 -3.83 3.72
C ASP A 40 32.61 -3.59 3.03
N SER A 41 32.06 -4.62 2.42
CA SER A 41 30.87 -4.53 1.59
C SER A 41 29.66 -5.14 2.29
N PRO A 42 28.56 -4.38 2.43
CA PRO A 42 27.39 -4.83 3.20
C PRO A 42 26.72 -6.03 2.54
N THR A 43 26.38 -7.03 3.36
CA THR A 43 25.57 -8.17 2.96
C THR A 43 24.28 -8.16 3.79
N PHE A 44 23.13 -8.13 3.11
CA PHE A 44 21.85 -8.09 3.78
C PHE A 44 20.77 -8.79 2.98
N ASN A 45 19.72 -9.20 3.68
CA ASN A 45 18.52 -9.77 3.07
C ASN A 45 17.32 -8.90 3.38
N ARG A 46 16.56 -8.54 2.35
CA ARG A 46 15.32 -7.76 2.43
C ARG A 46 14.13 -8.68 2.22
N MET A 47 13.29 -8.81 3.22
CA MET A 47 12.06 -9.59 3.17
C MET A 47 10.83 -8.68 3.16
N ARG A 48 9.85 -9.03 2.33
CA ARG A 48 8.56 -8.35 2.25
C ARG A 48 7.44 -9.37 2.16
N PHE A 49 6.38 -9.12 2.88
CA PHE A 49 5.16 -9.89 2.83
C PHE A 49 3.97 -8.94 2.66
N SER A 50 2.99 -9.32 1.84
CA SER A 50 1.73 -8.63 1.73
C SER A 50 0.56 -9.59 1.58
N TYR A 51 -0.52 -9.29 2.27
CA TYR A 51 -1.78 -10.00 2.18
C TYR A 51 -2.89 -9.00 1.91
N SER A 52 -3.66 -9.23 0.83
CA SER A 52 -4.82 -8.43 0.48
C SER A 52 -6.06 -9.33 0.46
N TRP A 53 -7.13 -8.86 1.09
CA TRP A 53 -8.41 -9.57 1.15
C TRP A 53 -9.53 -8.68 0.66
N PHE A 54 -10.35 -9.21 -0.26
CA PHE A 54 -11.46 -8.50 -0.88
C PHE A 54 -12.76 -9.16 -0.45
N ILE A 55 -13.61 -8.39 0.24
CA ILE A 55 -14.87 -8.83 0.81
C ILE A 55 -15.99 -8.14 0.02
N PRO A 56 -16.77 -8.90 -0.81
CA PRO A 56 -17.91 -8.31 -1.50
C PRO A 56 -18.91 -7.77 -0.49
N THR A 57 -19.42 -6.59 -0.74
CA THR A 57 -20.36 -5.93 0.17
C THR A 57 -21.37 -5.09 -0.61
N ARG A 58 -22.44 -4.65 0.06
CA ARG A 58 -23.45 -3.75 -0.48
C ARG A 58 -23.89 -2.78 0.61
N LEU A 59 -23.18 -1.65 0.70
CA LEU A 59 -23.47 -0.63 1.73
C LEU A 59 -24.15 0.60 1.13
N ILE A 60 -23.83 0.98 -0.11
CA ILE A 60 -24.29 2.20 -0.76
C ILE A 60 -24.99 1.88 -2.07
N ASN A 61 -26.19 2.41 -2.29
CA ASN A 61 -27.03 2.16 -3.47
C ASN A 61 -27.20 3.45 -4.30
N LEU A 62 -26.08 3.97 -4.87
CA LEU A 62 -26.10 5.20 -5.67
C LEU A 62 -26.59 4.98 -7.10
N THR A 63 -26.22 3.89 -7.74
CA THR A 63 -26.60 3.57 -9.12
C THR A 63 -27.93 2.81 -9.18
N LYS A 64 -28.60 2.85 -10.36
CA LYS A 64 -29.83 2.08 -10.58
C LYS A 64 -29.59 0.59 -10.45
N ASP A 65 -28.45 0.11 -10.95
CA ASP A 65 -28.06 -1.31 -10.90
C ASP A 65 -27.86 -1.80 -9.46
N CYS A 66 -27.41 -0.91 -8.56
CA CYS A 66 -27.28 -1.21 -7.14
C CYS A 66 -28.61 -1.21 -6.38
N ARG A 67 -29.68 -0.62 -6.95
CA ARG A 67 -31.02 -0.54 -6.33
C ARG A 67 -31.94 -1.67 -6.74
N SER A 68 -31.62 -2.40 -7.82
CA SER A 68 -32.44 -3.48 -8.32
C SER A 68 -32.55 -4.62 -7.32
N GLU A 69 -33.71 -5.31 -7.30
CA GLU A 69 -33.92 -6.51 -6.48
C GLU A 69 -33.10 -7.69 -7.02
N ASP A 70 -32.87 -7.75 -8.33
CA ASP A 70 -31.98 -8.69 -9.01
C ASP A 70 -30.53 -8.22 -8.94
N TYR A 71 -30.02 -8.06 -7.72
CA TYR A 71 -28.64 -7.66 -7.49
C TYR A 71 -27.64 -8.69 -8.03
N ASP A 72 -26.79 -8.27 -8.95
CA ASP A 72 -25.60 -9.01 -9.36
C ASP A 72 -24.33 -8.22 -8.97
N SER A 73 -23.39 -8.93 -8.35
CA SER A 73 -22.09 -8.37 -7.96
C SER A 73 -21.26 -7.85 -9.14
N ASN A 74 -21.56 -8.25 -10.38
CA ASN A 74 -20.93 -7.75 -11.58
C ASN A 74 -21.51 -6.40 -12.03
N SER A 75 -22.81 -6.18 -11.82
CA SER A 75 -23.49 -4.94 -12.20
C SER A 75 -23.28 -3.83 -11.16
N CYS A 76 -23.12 -4.18 -9.89
CA CYS A 76 -22.83 -3.25 -8.80
C CYS A 76 -21.64 -3.73 -7.96
N PRO A 77 -20.40 -3.62 -8.46
CA PRO A 77 -19.22 -4.11 -7.77
C PRO A 77 -18.86 -3.21 -6.58
N GLN A 78 -19.20 -3.68 -5.38
CA GLN A 78 -18.78 -3.04 -4.12
C GLN A 78 -17.92 -4.00 -3.32
N THR A 79 -16.86 -3.49 -2.69
CA THR A 79 -15.96 -4.30 -1.89
C THR A 79 -15.35 -3.53 -0.75
N ILE A 80 -15.13 -4.21 0.37
CA ILE A 80 -14.18 -3.79 1.38
C ILE A 80 -12.87 -4.52 1.09
N ALA A 81 -11.83 -3.77 0.77
CA ALA A 81 -10.48 -4.28 0.54
C ALA A 81 -9.63 -4.02 1.78
N LEU A 82 -9.04 -5.07 2.32
CA LEU A 82 -8.11 -5.03 3.45
C LEU A 82 -6.73 -5.40 2.93
N GLN A 83 -5.69 -4.69 3.39
CA GLN A 83 -4.32 -5.05 3.09
C GLN A 83 -3.45 -4.93 4.34
N LEU A 84 -2.57 -5.89 4.51
CA LEU A 84 -1.45 -5.86 5.45
C LEU A 84 -0.16 -6.01 4.65
N LYS A 85 0.81 -5.15 4.92
CA LYS A 85 2.18 -5.28 4.42
C LYS A 85 3.13 -5.24 5.59
N VAL A 86 4.13 -6.11 5.58
CA VAL A 86 5.22 -6.10 6.54
C VAL A 86 6.53 -6.33 5.80
N GLY A 87 7.61 -5.76 6.32
CA GLY A 87 8.94 -6.00 5.78
C GLY A 87 10.00 -5.82 6.84
N THR A 88 11.13 -6.50 6.64
CA THR A 88 12.31 -6.37 7.48
C THR A 88 13.58 -6.61 6.68
N ILE A 89 14.67 -6.01 7.14
CA ILE A 89 16.00 -6.18 6.55
C ILE A 89 16.91 -6.77 7.62
N VAL A 90 17.54 -7.89 7.30
CA VAL A 90 18.47 -8.62 8.18
C VAL A 90 19.88 -8.52 7.59
N GLY A 91 20.87 -8.22 8.43
CA GLY A 91 22.25 -8.04 8.03
C GLY A 91 22.70 -6.59 8.07
N GLU A 92 23.77 -6.26 7.33
CA GLU A 92 24.39 -4.95 7.30
C GLU A 92 23.66 -4.01 6.35
N LEU A 93 22.71 -3.23 6.87
CA LEU A 93 21.86 -2.35 6.10
C LEU A 93 22.56 -1.06 5.70
N PRO A 94 22.78 -0.77 4.39
CA PRO A 94 23.13 0.57 3.94
C PRO A 94 21.95 1.54 4.12
N PRO A 95 22.16 2.80 4.54
CA PRO A 95 21.07 3.74 4.80
C PRO A 95 20.11 3.96 3.62
N TYR A 96 20.64 3.95 2.39
CA TYR A 96 19.87 4.16 1.16
C TYR A 96 19.00 2.96 0.74
N GLU A 97 19.15 1.81 1.42
CA GLU A 97 18.37 0.60 1.19
C GLU A 97 17.26 0.40 2.25
N ALA A 98 17.19 1.29 3.25
CA ALA A 98 16.15 1.26 4.27
C ALA A 98 14.74 1.39 3.67
N PHE A 99 13.76 0.85 4.37
CA PHE A 99 12.36 1.03 3.99
C PHE A 99 11.93 2.47 4.22
N CYS A 100 11.15 2.96 3.28
CA CYS A 100 10.68 4.32 3.19
C CYS A 100 9.15 4.31 3.25
N MET A 101 8.57 4.85 4.30
CA MET A 101 7.12 4.88 4.48
C MET A 101 6.53 6.26 4.22
N GLY A 102 5.34 6.27 3.66
CA GLY A 102 4.61 7.44 3.17
C GLY A 102 4.43 7.44 1.65
N GLY A 103 3.50 8.23 1.16
CA GLY A 103 3.18 8.34 -0.27
C GLY A 103 2.03 7.45 -0.72
N SER A 104 1.71 7.51 -2.02
CA SER A 104 0.53 6.91 -2.65
C SER A 104 0.45 5.38 -2.56
N SER A 105 1.58 4.70 -2.45
CA SER A 105 1.68 3.23 -2.36
C SER A 105 1.86 2.71 -0.93
N SER A 106 2.06 3.61 0.04
CA SER A 106 2.27 3.34 1.46
C SER A 106 1.12 3.98 2.26
N VAL A 107 1.37 4.89 3.17
CA VAL A 107 0.36 5.62 3.94
C VAL A 107 0.02 6.91 3.20
N ARG A 108 -1.14 6.96 2.54
CA ARG A 108 -1.60 8.15 1.79
C ARG A 108 -1.82 9.32 2.75
N GLY A 109 -1.66 10.55 2.28
CA GLY A 109 -1.70 11.74 3.16
C GLY A 109 -0.33 12.16 3.67
N TRP A 110 0.61 11.21 3.79
CA TRP A 110 2.02 11.48 4.03
C TRP A 110 2.78 11.64 2.71
N GLY A 111 3.82 12.46 2.69
CA GLY A 111 4.72 12.55 1.55
C GLY A 111 5.57 11.30 1.38
N PRO A 112 6.21 11.12 0.21
CA PRO A 112 7.16 10.03 0.02
C PRO A 112 8.25 10.07 1.09
N CYS A 113 8.42 8.96 1.82
CA CYS A 113 9.36 8.82 2.94
C CYS A 113 9.13 9.77 4.14
N ASP A 114 8.03 10.53 4.20
CA ASP A 114 7.82 11.50 5.27
C ASP A 114 7.44 10.84 6.61
N LEU A 115 6.83 9.67 6.58
CA LEU A 115 6.40 8.98 7.81
C LEU A 115 7.58 8.32 8.52
N ALA A 116 8.39 7.53 7.80
CA ALA A 116 9.54 6.86 8.39
C ALA A 116 10.59 6.46 7.34
N VAL A 117 11.83 6.30 7.83
CA VAL A 117 12.93 5.58 7.17
C VAL A 117 13.45 4.56 8.16
N SER A 118 13.23 3.27 7.91
CA SER A 118 13.38 2.23 8.93
C SER A 118 13.93 0.91 8.38
N ARG A 119 14.40 0.05 9.30
CA ARG A 119 14.85 -1.31 9.00
C ARG A 119 13.67 -2.26 8.81
N SER A 120 12.58 -2.04 9.55
CA SER A 120 11.37 -2.86 9.51
C SER A 120 10.16 -1.97 9.43
N PHE A 121 9.04 -2.49 8.91
CA PHE A 121 7.79 -1.75 8.85
C PHE A 121 6.58 -2.68 8.89
N ALA A 122 5.46 -2.13 9.33
CA ALA A 122 4.14 -2.71 9.13
C ALA A 122 3.18 -1.64 8.62
N GLU A 123 2.38 -1.96 7.62
CA GLU A 123 1.34 -1.10 7.06
C GLU A 123 0.01 -1.85 6.99
N ALA A 124 -1.07 -1.17 7.32
CA ALA A 124 -2.43 -1.67 7.19
C ALA A 124 -3.28 -0.68 6.40
N THR A 125 -4.15 -1.20 5.53
CA THR A 125 -5.11 -0.41 4.77
C THR A 125 -6.48 -1.06 4.83
N ILE A 126 -7.51 -0.26 5.05
CA ILE A 126 -8.90 -0.60 4.78
C ILE A 126 -9.44 0.38 3.73
N GLU A 127 -10.08 -0.15 2.69
CA GLU A 127 -10.63 0.66 1.61
C GLU A 127 -11.98 0.11 1.17
N TYR A 128 -13.03 0.91 1.28
CA TYR A 128 -14.34 0.61 0.74
C TYR A 128 -14.49 1.24 -0.65
N ARG A 129 -14.76 0.42 -1.66
CA ARG A 129 -14.93 0.81 -3.06
C ARG A 129 -16.37 0.60 -3.49
N PHE A 130 -16.95 1.56 -4.22
CA PHE A 130 -18.32 1.52 -4.69
C PHE A 130 -18.49 2.25 -6.03
N PRO A 131 -19.43 1.83 -6.90
CA PRO A 131 -19.74 2.53 -8.13
C PRO A 131 -20.53 3.81 -7.83
N VAL A 132 -20.14 4.92 -8.47
CA VAL A 132 -20.83 6.21 -8.40
C VAL A 132 -21.66 6.44 -9.65
N TRP A 133 -21.07 6.23 -10.82
CA TRP A 133 -21.73 6.39 -12.10
C TRP A 133 -20.98 5.69 -13.22
N ARG A 134 -21.62 4.75 -13.95
CA ARG A 134 -21.04 4.04 -15.11
C ARG A 134 -19.57 3.61 -14.90
N MET A 135 -18.62 4.45 -15.39
CA MET A 135 -17.19 4.20 -15.33
C MET A 135 -16.52 4.85 -14.11
N ILE A 136 -17.27 5.60 -13.30
CA ILE A 136 -16.76 6.31 -12.13
C ILE A 136 -17.04 5.51 -10.87
N SER A 137 -16.01 5.26 -10.10
CA SER A 137 -16.05 4.64 -8.77
C SER A 137 -15.58 5.61 -7.70
N GLY A 138 -16.18 5.51 -6.52
CA GLY A 138 -15.72 6.18 -5.31
C GLY A 138 -14.97 5.21 -4.41
N SER A 139 -14.11 5.73 -3.56
CA SER A 139 -13.51 4.99 -2.46
C SER A 139 -13.43 5.82 -1.18
N LEU A 140 -13.58 5.14 -0.05
CA LEU A 140 -13.29 5.67 1.29
C LEU A 140 -12.21 4.80 1.87
N PHE A 141 -11.18 5.38 2.47
CA PHE A 141 -10.07 4.59 2.99
C PHE A 141 -9.46 5.14 4.27
N ALA A 142 -8.82 4.23 5.00
CA ALA A 142 -7.91 4.55 6.08
C ALA A 142 -6.64 3.72 5.91
N ASP A 143 -5.50 4.37 6.07
CA ASP A 143 -4.17 3.77 6.05
C ASP A 143 -3.49 4.01 7.40
N ALA A 144 -2.72 3.04 7.87
CA ALA A 144 -1.86 3.16 9.04
C ALA A 144 -0.51 2.51 8.76
N GLY A 145 0.55 3.03 9.36
CA GLY A 145 1.89 2.50 9.24
C GLY A 145 2.71 2.72 10.50
N THR A 146 3.65 1.80 10.75
CA THR A 146 4.62 1.88 11.84
C THR A 146 5.96 1.32 11.39
N ASP A 147 7.03 1.92 11.84
CA ASP A 147 8.41 1.50 11.64
C ASP A 147 8.88 0.40 12.61
N LEU A 148 7.98 -0.04 13.52
CA LEU A 148 8.27 -1.03 14.55
C LEU A 148 9.48 -0.64 15.43
N ASP A 149 9.62 0.65 15.74
CA ASP A 149 10.71 1.25 16.52
C ASP A 149 12.12 0.96 15.93
N SER A 150 12.25 0.83 14.60
CA SER A 150 13.48 0.40 13.92
C SER A 150 14.17 1.52 13.10
N GLN A 151 13.84 2.79 13.31
CA GLN A 151 14.54 3.92 12.68
C GLN A 151 15.97 4.05 13.21
N SER A 152 16.16 3.84 14.52
CA SER A 152 17.48 3.84 15.16
C SER A 152 18.41 2.74 14.65
N ASP A 153 17.88 1.66 14.11
CA ASP A 153 18.63 0.53 13.55
C ASP A 153 19.17 0.79 12.14
N VAL A 154 18.83 1.93 11.55
CA VAL A 154 19.38 2.36 10.26
C VAL A 154 20.64 3.16 10.50
N PRO A 155 21.79 2.75 9.92
CA PRO A 155 23.05 3.48 10.07
C PRO A 155 22.92 4.95 9.67
N GLY A 156 23.43 5.85 10.54
CA GLY A 156 23.26 7.29 10.36
C GLY A 156 21.89 7.85 10.72
N GLN A 157 20.96 6.99 11.15
CA GLN A 157 19.64 7.33 11.72
C GLN A 157 18.88 8.42 10.94
N PRO A 158 18.70 8.28 9.61
CA PRO A 158 18.09 9.34 8.79
C PRO A 158 16.66 9.65 9.19
N GLY A 159 15.93 8.69 9.76
CA GLY A 159 14.59 8.89 10.28
C GLY A 159 14.56 9.86 11.46
N GLU A 160 15.44 9.65 12.45
CA GLU A 160 15.54 10.49 13.63
C GLU A 160 16.12 11.87 13.30
N LEU A 161 17.18 11.93 12.49
CA LEU A 161 17.80 13.20 12.08
C LEU A 161 16.83 14.12 11.31
N LEU A 162 15.86 13.54 10.58
CA LEU A 162 14.84 14.28 9.84
C LEU A 162 13.52 14.41 10.66
N ASN A 163 13.52 14.08 11.96
CA ASN A 163 12.37 14.13 12.86
C ASN A 163 11.13 13.43 12.27
N LYS A 164 11.30 12.23 11.71
CA LYS A 164 10.17 11.45 11.20
C LYS A 164 9.41 10.80 12.34
N GLU A 165 8.10 10.76 12.21
CA GLU A 165 7.20 10.32 13.28
C GLU A 165 7.27 8.80 13.56
N GLY A 166 7.74 8.00 12.58
CA GLY A 166 7.88 6.55 12.71
C GLY A 166 6.56 5.80 12.55
N SER A 167 5.51 6.31 13.15
CA SER A 167 4.15 5.74 13.11
C SER A 167 3.14 6.82 12.82
N GLY A 168 2.09 6.48 12.07
CA GLY A 168 1.03 7.43 11.75
C GLY A 168 -0.11 6.76 10.99
N PHE A 169 -1.18 7.50 10.81
CA PHE A 169 -2.34 7.06 10.07
C PHE A 169 -2.85 8.15 9.14
N SER A 170 -3.74 7.80 8.25
CA SER A 170 -4.46 8.75 7.41
C SER A 170 -5.85 8.23 7.06
N ILE A 171 -6.74 9.17 6.78
CA ILE A 171 -8.05 8.87 6.21
C ILE A 171 -8.22 9.68 4.94
N GLY A 172 -9.01 9.16 4.01
CA GLY A 172 -9.21 9.85 2.75
C GLY A 172 -10.36 9.31 1.92
N VAL A 173 -10.57 10.02 0.83
CA VAL A 173 -11.55 9.69 -0.19
C VAL A 173 -10.86 9.63 -1.56
N GLY A 174 -11.38 8.78 -2.43
CA GLY A 174 -10.85 8.65 -3.78
C GLY A 174 -11.94 8.61 -4.83
N VAL A 175 -11.60 9.03 -6.03
CA VAL A 175 -12.41 8.87 -7.24
C VAL A 175 -11.58 8.16 -8.28
N GLY A 176 -12.12 7.09 -8.84
CA GLY A 176 -11.50 6.29 -9.89
C GLY A 176 -12.32 6.30 -11.17
N VAL A 177 -11.65 6.42 -12.31
CA VAL A 177 -12.25 6.26 -13.63
C VAL A 177 -11.75 4.96 -14.23
N LYS A 178 -12.66 4.05 -14.56
CA LYS A 178 -12.35 2.75 -15.15
C LYS A 178 -11.78 2.92 -16.55
N THR A 179 -10.58 2.38 -16.77
CA THR A 179 -9.93 2.33 -18.09
C THR A 179 -9.51 0.90 -18.44
N PRO A 180 -9.18 0.58 -19.70
CA PRO A 180 -8.72 -0.75 -20.10
C PRO A 180 -7.42 -1.20 -19.40
N ILE A 181 -6.58 -0.27 -18.97
CA ILE A 181 -5.31 -0.52 -18.28
C ILE A 181 -5.42 -0.49 -16.75
N GLY A 182 -6.64 -0.38 -16.22
CA GLY A 182 -6.93 -0.21 -14.80
C GLY A 182 -7.52 1.16 -14.49
N PRO A 183 -8.08 1.38 -13.30
CA PRO A 183 -8.65 2.66 -12.94
C PRO A 183 -7.56 3.74 -12.83
N ILE A 184 -7.81 4.92 -13.40
CA ILE A 184 -7.06 6.13 -13.08
C ILE A 184 -7.72 6.72 -11.83
N ARG A 185 -6.95 6.95 -10.77
CA ARG A 185 -7.44 7.28 -9.44
C ARG A 185 -6.86 8.59 -8.95
N LEU A 186 -7.72 9.45 -8.42
CA LEU A 186 -7.37 10.62 -7.65
C LEU A 186 -7.80 10.40 -6.20
N ASP A 187 -6.84 10.40 -5.29
CA ASP A 187 -7.08 10.27 -3.85
C ASP A 187 -6.77 11.60 -3.14
N ILE A 188 -7.59 11.93 -2.15
CA ILE A 188 -7.40 13.04 -1.22
C ILE A 188 -7.35 12.44 0.17
N ALA A 189 -6.25 12.66 0.88
CA ALA A 189 -6.03 12.11 2.21
C ALA A 189 -5.53 13.18 3.18
N SER A 190 -5.97 13.10 4.43
CA SER A 190 -5.46 13.89 5.54
C SER A 190 -4.62 13.00 6.46
N LYS A 191 -3.42 13.46 6.79
CA LYS A 191 -2.58 12.81 7.80
C LYS A 191 -3.10 13.13 9.20
N ASP A 192 -3.19 12.12 10.06
CA ASP A 192 -3.50 12.24 11.49
C ASP A 192 -4.67 13.19 11.86
N LEU A 193 -5.62 13.35 10.94
CA LEU A 193 -6.74 14.29 11.09
C LEU A 193 -6.30 15.76 11.32
N SER A 194 -5.08 16.11 10.97
CA SER A 194 -4.51 17.46 11.19
C SER A 194 -5.15 18.55 10.34
N GLY A 195 -5.93 18.16 9.31
CA GLY A 195 -6.50 19.09 8.34
C GLY A 195 -5.58 19.36 7.15
N GLU A 196 -4.33 18.95 7.19
CA GLU A 196 -3.44 18.96 6.03
C GLU A 196 -3.89 17.91 5.02
N MET A 197 -4.24 18.33 3.82
CA MET A 197 -4.70 17.44 2.77
C MET A 197 -3.64 17.26 1.70
N ARG A 198 -3.44 16.02 1.28
CA ARG A 198 -2.57 15.67 0.16
C ARG A 198 -3.36 15.00 -0.95
N TYR A 199 -3.07 15.43 -2.17
CA TYR A 199 -3.65 14.89 -3.40
C TYR A 199 -2.66 13.91 -4.03
N THR A 200 -3.13 12.74 -4.43
CA THR A 200 -2.31 11.74 -5.12
C THR A 200 -3.03 11.21 -6.35
N LEU A 201 -2.31 11.14 -7.47
CA LEU A 201 -2.78 10.53 -8.71
C LEU A 201 -2.13 9.15 -8.85
N GLY A 202 -2.92 8.14 -9.20
CA GLY A 202 -2.44 6.79 -9.40
C GLY A 202 -3.12 6.07 -10.55
N VAL A 203 -2.46 5.04 -11.08
CA VAL A 203 -3.03 4.10 -12.06
C VAL A 203 -3.14 2.74 -11.38
N GLY A 204 -4.31 2.11 -11.47
CA GLY A 204 -4.63 0.87 -10.76
C GLY A 204 -5.11 1.11 -9.33
N TRP A 205 -5.55 0.04 -8.69
CA TRP A 205 -5.81 0.04 -7.24
C TRP A 205 -4.49 -0.09 -6.47
N LYS A 206 -4.50 0.32 -5.20
CA LYS A 206 -3.30 0.27 -4.34
C LYS A 206 -2.78 -1.15 -4.08
N PHE A 207 -3.63 -2.19 -4.25
CA PHE A 207 -3.30 -3.60 -3.94
C PHE A 207 -3.40 -4.51 -5.15
#